data_bc2946faae7f6accaf870ba98323e919
#
_entry.id   bc2946faae7f6accaf870ba98323e919
#
_cell.length_a   1.000
_cell.length_b   1.000
_cell.length_c   1.000
_cell.angle_alpha   90.00
_cell.angle_beta   90.00
_cell.angle_gamma   90.00
#
_symmetry.space_group_name_H-M   'P 1'
#
loop_
_entity.id
_entity.type
_entity.pdbx_description
1 polymer ?
#
loop_
_entity_poly.entity_id
_entity_poly.type
_entity_poly.pdbx_seq_one_letter_code
_entity_poly.pdbx_strand_id
1 'polypeptide(L)'
;KPRLDAAGADCSRVLVIDESQRELTLCDQRLEQAVQQTKAQLIVLDPIQAYLGDGVDMHRANEVRPVLKRVAAMAERTGCAVILIGHMNKAQGLKAGYRGLGSIDFRAAARSVLVVGRLKDDPTVRVVAQDKNSLAPEGKSIAFLLDGEHGFQWKGACDLSVDDVLSGGGKLQTKTTQMEEVLEQVLTEPVPAEEVRNRAKELGVSERTLMIAKKNLGVISEKRGGQWYWHLPEQGCKDVTT
;
A
#
# COMPACT_ATOMS: atom_id res chain seq x y z
N LYS A 1 14.83 12.12 0.22
CA LYS A 1 15.31 11.87 1.60
C LYS A 1 14.22 12.07 2.66
N PRO A 2 13.47 13.19 2.77
CA PRO A 2 12.50 13.40 3.86
C PRO A 2 11.46 12.29 4.03
N ARG A 3 10.96 11.70 2.93
CA ARG A 3 9.98 10.58 3.00
C ARG A 3 10.58 9.29 3.54
N LEU A 4 11.86 9.03 3.24
CA LEU A 4 12.59 7.88 3.76
C LEU A 4 12.84 8.05 5.27
N ASP A 5 13.25 9.24 5.69
CA ASP A 5 13.46 9.57 7.10
C ASP A 5 12.14 9.43 7.88
N ALA A 6 11.03 9.96 7.34
CA ALA A 6 9.69 9.82 7.94
C ALA A 6 9.20 8.37 8.03
N ALA A 7 9.64 7.51 7.10
CA ALA A 7 9.34 6.07 7.12
C ALA A 7 10.28 5.27 8.05
N GLY A 8 11.26 5.91 8.70
CA GLY A 8 12.24 5.25 9.54
C GLY A 8 13.24 4.38 8.76
N ALA A 9 13.48 4.71 7.47
CA ALA A 9 14.38 3.94 6.64
C ALA A 9 15.85 4.17 7.01
N ASP A 10 16.66 3.12 6.98
CA ASP A 10 18.11 3.24 7.02
C ASP A 10 18.65 3.76 5.67
N CYS A 11 18.83 5.07 5.60
CA CYS A 11 19.26 5.76 4.36
C CYS A 11 20.68 5.35 3.93
N SER A 12 21.50 4.73 4.78
CA SER A 12 22.81 4.21 4.39
C SER A 12 22.70 2.99 3.45
N ARG A 13 21.55 2.34 3.45
CA ARG A 13 21.22 1.20 2.57
C ARG A 13 20.45 1.59 1.32
N VAL A 14 20.16 2.88 1.14
CA VAL A 14 19.44 3.39 -0.03
C VAL A 14 20.43 4.08 -0.97
N LEU A 15 20.58 3.52 -2.14
CA LEU A 15 21.51 3.99 -3.16
C LEU A 15 20.73 4.51 -4.37
N VAL A 16 21.26 5.54 -5.00
CA VAL A 16 20.68 6.12 -6.21
C VAL A 16 21.73 6.05 -7.32
N ILE A 17 21.34 5.57 -8.50
CA ILE A 17 22.23 5.60 -9.68
C ILE A 17 22.20 7.02 -10.23
N ASP A 18 23.38 7.63 -10.38
CA ASP A 18 23.51 8.97 -10.96
C ASP A 18 23.28 8.92 -12.49
N GLU A 19 22.33 9.70 -12.95
CA GLU A 19 21.94 9.82 -14.35
C GLU A 19 22.40 11.15 -14.97
N SER A 20 23.13 11.98 -14.23
CA SER A 20 23.52 13.34 -14.65
C SER A 20 24.33 13.38 -15.95
N GLN A 21 25.07 12.34 -16.26
CA GLN A 21 25.90 12.25 -17.48
C GLN A 21 25.27 11.43 -18.60
N ARG A 22 24.41 10.48 -18.27
CA ARG A 22 23.78 9.57 -19.22
C ARG A 22 22.51 8.98 -18.63
N GLU A 23 21.42 9.13 -19.37
CA GLU A 23 20.14 8.50 -19.05
C GLU A 23 20.27 6.99 -18.83
N LEU A 24 19.54 6.47 -17.87
CA LEU A 24 19.51 5.07 -17.54
C LEU A 24 18.36 4.39 -18.30
N THR A 25 18.62 3.25 -18.89
CA THR A 25 17.58 2.43 -19.51
C THR A 25 17.47 1.08 -18.83
N LEU A 26 16.34 0.37 -19.01
CA LEU A 26 16.13 -0.98 -18.49
C LEU A 26 17.14 -2.02 -19.03
N CYS A 27 17.81 -1.71 -20.15
CA CYS A 27 18.82 -2.57 -20.77
C CYS A 27 20.25 -2.12 -20.42
N ASP A 28 20.43 -1.11 -19.61
CA ASP A 28 21.74 -0.58 -19.27
C ASP A 28 22.48 -1.52 -18.31
N GLN A 29 23.73 -1.82 -18.63
CA GLN A 29 24.57 -2.68 -17.80
C GLN A 29 24.88 -2.09 -16.42
N ARG A 30 24.76 -0.77 -16.26
CA ARG A 30 24.93 -0.09 -14.96
C ARG A 30 23.99 -0.61 -13.89
N LEU A 31 22.78 -1.08 -14.26
CA LEU A 31 21.86 -1.71 -13.31
C LEU A 31 22.46 -2.97 -12.69
N GLU A 32 22.94 -3.88 -13.52
CA GLU A 32 23.54 -5.13 -13.06
C GLU A 32 24.86 -4.88 -12.30
N GLN A 33 25.69 -3.98 -12.81
CA GLN A 33 26.94 -3.56 -12.15
C GLN A 33 26.69 -2.96 -10.76
N ALA A 34 25.69 -2.09 -10.64
CA ALA A 34 25.32 -1.51 -9.34
C ALA A 34 24.89 -2.59 -8.35
N VAL A 35 24.05 -3.53 -8.75
CA VAL A 35 23.64 -4.66 -7.89
C VAL A 35 24.83 -5.50 -7.45
N GLN A 36 25.74 -5.84 -8.39
CA GLN A 36 26.92 -6.66 -8.07
C GLN A 36 27.88 -5.98 -7.11
N GLN A 37 28.10 -4.66 -7.30
CA GLN A 37 29.02 -3.86 -6.47
C GLN A 37 28.46 -3.61 -5.06
N THR A 38 27.17 -3.29 -4.98
CA THR A 38 26.54 -2.87 -3.72
C THR A 38 25.85 -4.02 -2.98
N LYS A 39 25.69 -5.18 -3.63
CA LYS A 39 24.92 -6.32 -3.11
C LYS A 39 23.45 -5.96 -2.82
N ALA A 40 22.91 -5.04 -3.61
CA ALA A 40 21.52 -4.63 -3.49
C ALA A 40 20.58 -5.82 -3.72
N GLN A 41 19.57 -5.95 -2.86
CA GLN A 41 18.57 -7.02 -2.94
C GLN A 41 17.28 -6.55 -3.63
N LEU A 42 17.13 -5.25 -3.81
CA LEU A 42 15.96 -4.63 -4.41
C LEU A 42 16.36 -3.47 -5.31
N ILE A 43 15.80 -3.45 -6.51
CA ILE A 43 15.79 -2.29 -7.42
C ILE A 43 14.37 -1.75 -7.48
N VAL A 44 14.21 -0.43 -7.42
CA VAL A 44 12.95 0.28 -7.68
C VAL A 44 13.15 1.23 -8.85
N LEU A 45 12.32 1.09 -9.89
CA LEU A 45 12.32 1.94 -11.08
C LEU A 45 11.01 2.72 -11.12
N ASP A 46 11.06 4.03 -10.90
CA ASP A 46 9.93 4.94 -10.73
C ASP A 46 10.13 6.25 -11.51
N PRO A 47 9.34 6.52 -12.56
CA PRO A 47 8.41 5.61 -13.22
C PRO A 47 9.11 4.75 -14.29
N ILE A 48 8.59 3.54 -14.54
CA ILE A 48 9.16 2.64 -15.56
C ILE A 48 9.27 3.28 -16.94
N GLN A 49 8.36 4.19 -17.28
CA GLN A 49 8.32 4.88 -18.57
C GLN A 49 9.62 5.64 -18.85
N ALA A 50 10.24 6.21 -17.81
CA ALA A 50 11.50 6.95 -17.95
C ALA A 50 12.69 6.05 -18.35
N TYR A 51 12.57 4.74 -18.13
CA TYR A 51 13.68 3.79 -18.33
C TYR A 51 13.51 2.88 -19.55
N LEU A 52 12.48 3.06 -20.36
CA LEU A 52 12.28 2.22 -21.57
C LEU A 52 13.34 2.50 -22.64
N GLY A 53 13.83 3.73 -22.71
CA GLY A 53 14.80 4.18 -23.71
C GLY A 53 14.12 4.64 -25.01
N ASP A 54 14.90 5.41 -25.79
CA ASP A 54 14.45 5.91 -27.08
C ASP A 54 14.16 4.77 -28.06
N GLY A 55 13.03 4.85 -28.73
CA GLY A 55 12.64 3.87 -29.76
C GLY A 55 11.88 2.64 -29.21
N VAL A 56 11.56 2.59 -27.91
CA VAL A 56 10.68 1.55 -27.36
C VAL A 56 9.29 2.13 -27.14
N ASP A 57 8.35 1.77 -28.01
CA ASP A 57 6.95 2.12 -27.83
C ASP A 57 6.32 1.21 -26.75
N MET A 58 5.95 1.83 -25.62
CA MET A 58 5.34 1.11 -24.48
C MET A 58 4.02 0.43 -24.81
N HIS A 59 3.38 0.75 -25.93
CA HIS A 59 2.13 0.14 -26.38
C HIS A 59 2.36 -1.06 -27.30
N ARG A 60 3.61 -1.29 -27.75
CA ARG A 60 3.96 -2.38 -28.65
C ARG A 60 4.60 -3.55 -27.92
N ALA A 61 3.86 -4.66 -27.87
CA ALA A 61 4.28 -5.89 -27.22
C ALA A 61 5.66 -6.42 -27.71
N ASN A 62 5.92 -6.35 -29.02
CA ASN A 62 7.16 -6.80 -29.64
C ASN A 62 8.39 -5.96 -29.23
N GLU A 63 8.19 -4.71 -28.81
CA GLU A 63 9.27 -3.83 -28.34
C GLU A 63 9.49 -3.95 -26.84
N VAL A 64 8.41 -4.02 -26.05
CA VAL A 64 8.45 -4.12 -24.58
C VAL A 64 8.97 -5.48 -24.10
N ARG A 65 8.51 -6.58 -24.72
CA ARG A 65 8.83 -7.94 -24.29
C ARG A 65 10.33 -8.26 -24.23
N PRO A 66 11.17 -7.89 -25.21
CA PRO A 66 12.61 -8.11 -25.14
C PRO A 66 13.28 -7.35 -23.99
N VAL A 67 12.84 -6.13 -23.71
CA VAL A 67 13.36 -5.30 -22.62
C VAL A 67 13.06 -5.96 -21.28
N LEU A 68 11.81 -6.37 -21.05
CA LEU A 68 11.42 -7.03 -19.80
C LEU A 68 12.11 -8.38 -19.61
N LYS A 69 12.37 -9.14 -20.68
CA LYS A 69 13.17 -10.38 -20.61
C LYS A 69 14.59 -10.11 -20.12
N ARG A 70 15.23 -9.02 -20.54
CA ARG A 70 16.58 -8.65 -20.07
C ARG A 70 16.57 -8.31 -18.59
N VAL A 71 15.59 -7.53 -18.14
CA VAL A 71 15.41 -7.21 -16.71
C VAL A 71 15.20 -8.48 -15.88
N ALA A 72 14.34 -9.38 -16.35
CA ALA A 72 14.10 -10.66 -15.67
C ALA A 72 15.36 -11.52 -15.57
N ALA A 73 16.12 -11.61 -16.67
CA ALA A 73 17.37 -12.37 -16.70
C ALA A 73 18.45 -11.75 -15.78
N MET A 74 18.53 -10.43 -15.69
CA MET A 74 19.40 -9.73 -14.75
C MET A 74 18.99 -10.02 -13.30
N ALA A 75 17.70 -9.93 -12.99
CA ALA A 75 17.16 -10.24 -11.68
C ALA A 75 17.47 -11.69 -11.26
N GLU A 76 17.31 -12.64 -12.17
CA GLU A 76 17.62 -14.06 -11.95
C GLU A 76 19.12 -14.29 -11.68
N ARG A 77 20.02 -13.69 -12.49
CA ARG A 77 21.47 -13.84 -12.30
C ARG A 77 21.97 -13.22 -11.00
N THR A 78 21.37 -12.13 -10.57
CA THR A 78 21.83 -11.37 -9.38
C THR A 78 21.11 -11.76 -8.10
N GLY A 79 19.97 -12.46 -8.19
CA GLY A 79 19.08 -12.72 -7.07
C GLY A 79 18.37 -11.47 -6.54
N CYS A 80 18.40 -10.35 -7.29
CA CYS A 80 17.82 -9.08 -6.89
C CYS A 80 16.34 -9.00 -7.29
N ALA A 81 15.47 -8.59 -6.38
CA ALA A 81 14.09 -8.27 -6.70
C ALA A 81 13.99 -6.94 -7.47
N VAL A 82 13.05 -6.85 -8.43
CA VAL A 82 12.83 -5.62 -9.20
C VAL A 82 11.38 -5.19 -9.08
N ILE A 83 11.16 -3.95 -8.62
CA ILE A 83 9.87 -3.28 -8.60
C ILE A 83 9.84 -2.26 -9.73
N LEU A 84 8.84 -2.40 -10.60
CA LEU A 84 8.56 -1.47 -11.69
C LEU A 84 7.31 -0.68 -11.32
N ILE A 85 7.45 0.63 -11.11
CA ILE A 85 6.32 1.51 -10.78
C ILE A 85 5.86 2.21 -12.05
N GLY A 86 4.58 2.10 -12.33
CA GLY A 86 3.98 2.76 -13.46
C GLY A 86 2.70 3.49 -13.11
N HIS A 87 2.42 4.55 -13.84
CA HIS A 87 1.20 5.32 -13.69
C HIS A 87 0.13 4.83 -14.64
N MET A 88 -1.09 4.65 -14.12
CA MET A 88 -2.22 4.24 -14.92
C MET A 88 -2.77 5.42 -15.75
N ASN A 89 -3.14 5.15 -16.99
CA ASN A 89 -3.82 6.11 -17.84
C ASN A 89 -5.23 6.42 -17.31
N LYS A 90 -5.64 7.68 -17.37
CA LYS A 90 -6.98 8.16 -16.96
C LYS A 90 -8.11 7.75 -17.92
N ALA A 91 -7.87 6.85 -18.87
CA ALA A 91 -8.89 6.42 -19.84
C ALA A 91 -10.09 5.77 -19.13
N GLN A 92 -11.24 6.43 -19.20
CA GLN A 92 -12.50 5.91 -18.70
C GLN A 92 -13.01 4.79 -19.63
N GLY A 93 -13.55 3.72 -19.05
CA GLY A 93 -14.28 2.68 -19.80
C GLY A 93 -13.53 1.40 -20.13
N LEU A 94 -12.24 1.29 -19.89
CA LEU A 94 -11.49 0.03 -20.06
C LEU A 94 -11.60 -0.87 -18.81
N LYS A 95 -11.72 -2.20 -19.02
CA LYS A 95 -11.63 -3.20 -17.94
C LYS A 95 -10.31 -3.05 -17.17
N ALA A 96 -10.30 -3.38 -15.89
CA ALA A 96 -9.17 -3.24 -14.97
C ALA A 96 -7.82 -3.68 -15.56
N GLY A 97 -7.76 -4.85 -16.19
CA GLY A 97 -6.55 -5.39 -16.81
C GLY A 97 -5.99 -4.60 -18.01
N TYR A 98 -6.73 -3.62 -18.54
CA TYR A 98 -6.35 -2.80 -19.70
C TYR A 98 -6.06 -1.33 -19.34
N ARG A 99 -6.30 -0.89 -18.11
CA ARG A 99 -5.96 0.47 -17.64
C ARG A 99 -4.50 0.64 -17.25
N GLY A 100 -3.72 -0.45 -17.33
CA GLY A 100 -2.32 -0.47 -16.95
C GLY A 100 -1.40 0.22 -17.97
N LEU A 101 -0.17 0.14 -17.68
CA LEU A 101 1.04 0.63 -18.35
C LEU A 101 1.16 0.25 -19.85
N GLY A 102 0.32 0.76 -20.75
CA GLY A 102 0.51 0.55 -22.18
C GLY A 102 0.29 -0.90 -22.64
N SER A 103 1.34 -1.66 -22.86
CA SER A 103 1.24 -3.03 -23.34
C SER A 103 0.82 -4.03 -22.25
N ILE A 104 -0.04 -4.99 -22.61
CA ILE A 104 -0.41 -6.15 -21.76
C ILE A 104 0.83 -6.97 -21.34
N ASP A 105 1.95 -6.83 -22.02
CA ASP A 105 3.18 -7.55 -21.74
C ASP A 105 3.84 -7.13 -20.41
N PHE A 106 3.63 -5.91 -19.92
CA PHE A 106 4.07 -5.54 -18.59
C PHE A 106 3.42 -6.44 -17.52
N ARG A 107 2.11 -6.62 -17.62
CA ARG A 107 1.35 -7.51 -16.73
C ARG A 107 1.75 -8.98 -16.94
N ALA A 108 1.96 -9.39 -18.19
CA ALA A 108 2.33 -10.76 -18.52
C ALA A 108 3.72 -11.14 -17.96
N ALA A 109 4.71 -10.26 -18.07
CA ALA A 109 6.08 -10.49 -17.62
C ALA A 109 6.23 -10.48 -16.10
N ALA A 110 5.46 -9.66 -15.38
CA ALA A 110 5.54 -9.56 -13.94
C ALA A 110 5.05 -10.84 -13.24
N ARG A 111 5.72 -11.24 -12.16
CA ARG A 111 5.29 -12.35 -11.28
C ARG A 111 4.17 -11.93 -10.33
N SER A 112 4.19 -10.70 -9.88
CA SER A 112 3.13 -10.09 -9.07
C SER A 112 2.79 -8.73 -9.65
N VAL A 113 1.49 -8.40 -9.69
CA VAL A 113 0.99 -7.09 -10.11
C VAL A 113 0.11 -6.55 -9.01
N LEU A 114 0.45 -5.37 -8.52
CA LEU A 114 -0.27 -4.66 -7.49
C LEU A 114 -0.87 -3.38 -8.09
N VAL A 115 -2.13 -3.14 -7.80
CA VAL A 115 -2.83 -1.90 -8.15
C VAL A 115 -2.98 -1.07 -6.89
N VAL A 116 -2.56 0.19 -6.96
CA VAL A 116 -2.72 1.14 -5.87
C VAL A 116 -3.69 2.23 -6.30
N GLY A 117 -4.75 2.40 -5.55
CA GLY A 117 -5.76 3.42 -5.81
C GLY A 117 -6.16 4.18 -4.57
N ARG A 118 -6.84 5.31 -4.81
CA ARG A 118 -7.38 6.18 -3.78
C ARG A 118 -8.91 6.07 -3.78
N LEU A 119 -9.51 5.97 -2.60
CA LEU A 119 -10.96 5.98 -2.48
C LEU A 119 -11.50 7.39 -2.76
N LYS A 120 -12.65 7.47 -3.43
CA LYS A 120 -13.31 8.75 -3.72
C LYS A 120 -13.95 9.36 -2.49
N ASP A 121 -14.55 8.52 -1.65
CA ASP A 121 -15.29 8.94 -0.46
C ASP A 121 -14.34 9.38 0.67
N ASP A 122 -13.12 8.83 0.69
CA ASP A 122 -12.04 9.26 1.60
C ASP A 122 -10.70 9.33 0.86
N PRO A 123 -10.34 10.51 0.33
CA PRO A 123 -9.10 10.69 -0.43
C PRO A 123 -7.81 10.50 0.37
N THR A 124 -7.86 10.43 1.69
CA THR A 124 -6.70 10.14 2.53
C THR A 124 -6.40 8.65 2.58
N VAL A 125 -7.41 7.81 2.34
CA VAL A 125 -7.28 6.36 2.30
C VAL A 125 -6.90 5.88 0.90
N ARG A 126 -5.94 4.97 0.88
CA ARG A 126 -5.47 4.26 -0.31
C ARG A 126 -5.52 2.76 -0.07
N VAL A 127 -5.67 2.02 -1.16
CA VAL A 127 -5.75 0.57 -1.13
C VAL A 127 -4.75 -0.02 -2.11
N VAL A 128 -4.02 -1.03 -1.67
CA VAL A 128 -3.20 -1.91 -2.51
C VAL A 128 -3.99 -3.19 -2.74
N ALA A 129 -4.36 -3.45 -3.98
CA ALA A 129 -5.04 -4.68 -4.39
C ALA A 129 -4.13 -5.50 -5.30
N GLN A 130 -4.18 -6.84 -5.18
CA GLN A 130 -3.40 -7.73 -6.00
C GLN A 130 -4.19 -8.14 -7.25
N ASP A 131 -3.70 -7.72 -8.43
CA ASP A 131 -4.29 -8.04 -9.74
C ASP A 131 -3.76 -9.34 -10.33
N LYS A 132 -2.54 -9.74 -9.95
CA LYS A 132 -1.91 -10.98 -10.38
C LYS A 132 -0.91 -11.47 -9.34
N ASN A 133 -0.91 -12.78 -9.12
CA ASN A 133 0.16 -13.47 -8.40
C ASN A 133 0.44 -14.83 -9.07
N SER A 134 1.66 -15.01 -9.57
CA SER A 134 2.08 -16.28 -10.20
C SER A 134 2.82 -17.21 -9.23
N LEU A 135 3.03 -16.78 -7.99
CA LEU A 135 3.84 -17.50 -6.99
C LEU A 135 3.01 -18.11 -5.85
N ALA A 136 1.82 -17.54 -5.60
CA ALA A 136 0.90 -17.96 -4.54
C ALA A 136 -0.54 -17.55 -4.91
N PRO A 137 -1.57 -18.05 -4.17
CA PRO A 137 -2.92 -17.50 -4.25
C PRO A 137 -2.92 -15.98 -4.01
N GLU A 138 -3.86 -15.28 -4.63
CA GLU A 138 -4.02 -13.84 -4.44
C GLU A 138 -4.34 -13.52 -2.98
N GLY A 139 -3.65 -12.51 -2.44
CA GLY A 139 -3.85 -12.04 -1.08
C GLY A 139 -5.03 -11.06 -0.99
N LYS A 140 -5.50 -10.80 0.23
CA LYS A 140 -6.47 -9.72 0.48
C LYS A 140 -5.85 -8.36 0.17
N SER A 141 -6.69 -7.43 -0.29
CA SER A 141 -6.31 -6.04 -0.42
C SER A 141 -5.93 -5.44 0.94
N ILE A 142 -5.02 -4.46 0.92
CA ILE A 142 -4.53 -3.80 2.13
C ILE A 142 -4.78 -2.31 2.00
N ALA A 143 -5.45 -1.74 3.01
CA ALA A 143 -5.68 -0.31 3.10
C ALA A 143 -4.59 0.39 3.92
N PHE A 144 -4.27 1.63 3.54
CA PHE A 144 -3.38 2.52 4.27
C PHE A 144 -3.85 3.98 4.18
N LEU A 145 -3.58 4.73 5.24
CA LEU A 145 -3.75 6.17 5.28
C LEU A 145 -2.48 6.84 4.76
N LEU A 146 -2.63 7.91 4.01
CA LEU A 146 -1.53 8.78 3.62
C LEU A 146 -2.05 10.22 3.53
N ASP A 147 -1.77 11.01 4.54
CA ASP A 147 -2.10 12.42 4.60
C ASP A 147 -0.90 13.27 5.07
N GLY A 148 -1.07 14.60 5.07
CA GLY A 148 -0.01 15.54 5.47
C GLY A 148 0.19 15.65 6.98
N GLU A 149 -0.79 15.27 7.78
CA GLU A 149 -0.78 15.42 9.24
C GLU A 149 -0.27 14.16 9.93
N HIS A 150 -0.78 12.99 9.51
CA HIS A 150 -0.49 11.71 10.16
C HIS A 150 0.56 10.86 9.40
N GLY A 151 0.96 11.29 8.20
CA GLY A 151 1.89 10.57 7.36
C GLY A 151 1.31 9.25 6.82
N PHE A 152 2.14 8.21 6.81
CA PHE A 152 1.77 6.87 6.34
C PHE A 152 1.37 5.96 7.50
N GLN A 153 0.18 5.34 7.42
CA GLN A 153 -0.31 4.38 8.42
C GLN A 153 -1.04 3.21 7.77
N TRP A 154 -0.65 1.98 8.09
CA TRP A 154 -1.40 0.79 7.69
C TRP A 154 -2.74 0.70 8.41
N LYS A 155 -3.82 0.52 7.65
CA LYS A 155 -5.18 0.27 8.20
C LYS A 155 -5.51 -1.23 8.25
N GLY A 156 -4.81 -2.06 7.51
CA GLY A 156 -4.96 -3.51 7.50
C GLY A 156 -5.68 -4.05 6.28
N ALA A 157 -5.98 -5.35 6.31
CA ALA A 157 -6.65 -6.04 5.22
C ALA A 157 -8.09 -5.56 5.06
N CYS A 158 -8.55 -5.46 3.79
CA CYS A 158 -9.90 -5.10 3.42
C CYS A 158 -10.40 -5.99 2.26
N ASP A 159 -11.71 -6.01 2.04
CA ASP A 159 -12.35 -6.85 1.03
C ASP A 159 -12.66 -6.09 -0.28
N LEU A 160 -11.90 -5.01 -0.57
CA LEU A 160 -12.01 -4.28 -1.83
C LEU A 160 -11.29 -5.03 -2.95
N SER A 161 -11.96 -5.19 -4.08
CA SER A 161 -11.39 -5.79 -5.29
C SER A 161 -10.53 -4.80 -6.06
N VAL A 162 -9.78 -5.28 -7.05
CA VAL A 162 -9.05 -4.44 -8.01
C VAL A 162 -10.00 -3.49 -8.76
N ASP A 163 -11.19 -3.97 -9.14
CA ASP A 163 -12.18 -3.15 -9.84
C ASP A 163 -12.73 -2.02 -8.94
N ASP A 164 -12.95 -2.28 -7.65
CA ASP A 164 -13.32 -1.26 -6.67
C ASP A 164 -12.23 -0.20 -6.56
N VAL A 165 -10.98 -0.60 -6.43
CA VAL A 165 -9.82 0.29 -6.33
C VAL A 165 -9.70 1.16 -7.59
N LEU A 166 -9.85 0.58 -8.78
CA LEU A 166 -9.75 1.30 -10.06
C LEU A 166 -10.91 2.24 -10.33
N SER A 167 -12.11 1.89 -9.88
CA SER A 167 -13.29 2.79 -9.97
C SER A 167 -13.24 3.90 -8.93
N GLY A 168 -12.40 3.74 -7.89
CA GLY A 168 -12.37 4.58 -6.69
C GLY A 168 -13.64 4.42 -5.86
N GLY A 169 -14.39 3.32 -6.08
CA GLY A 169 -15.59 2.96 -5.33
C GLY A 169 -15.29 2.01 -4.17
N GLY A 170 -16.36 1.65 -3.45
CA GLY A 170 -16.29 0.75 -2.31
C GLY A 170 -16.12 1.48 -0.97
N LYS A 171 -16.87 1.05 0.04
CA LYS A 171 -16.67 1.48 1.43
C LYS A 171 -15.54 0.63 2.02
N LEU A 172 -14.62 1.29 2.68
CA LEU A 172 -13.54 0.59 3.38
C LEU A 172 -14.12 -0.14 4.59
N GLN A 173 -14.31 -1.44 4.47
CA GLN A 173 -14.59 -2.30 5.61
C GLN A 173 -13.32 -3.10 5.95
N THR A 174 -12.52 -2.57 6.84
CA THR A 174 -11.42 -3.32 7.46
C THR A 174 -11.89 -3.92 8.78
N LYS A 175 -11.22 -4.97 9.26
CA LYS A 175 -11.47 -5.45 10.63
C LYS A 175 -11.23 -4.37 11.69
N THR A 176 -10.39 -3.39 11.38
CA THR A 176 -10.14 -2.24 12.25
C THR A 176 -11.33 -1.29 12.25
N THR A 177 -11.85 -0.91 11.07
CA THR A 177 -13.03 -0.03 10.97
C THR A 177 -14.28 -0.69 11.53
N GLN A 178 -14.48 -1.99 11.30
CA GLN A 178 -15.56 -2.75 11.95
C GLN A 178 -15.45 -2.71 13.48
N MET A 179 -14.22 -2.85 14.01
CA MET A 179 -14.00 -2.77 15.45
C MET A 179 -14.16 -1.36 16.00
N GLU A 180 -13.78 -0.34 15.23
CA GLU A 180 -14.03 1.07 15.56
C GLU A 180 -15.54 1.33 15.69
N GLU A 181 -16.34 0.93 14.72
CA GLU A 181 -17.81 1.03 14.76
C GLU A 181 -18.41 0.30 15.99
N VAL A 182 -17.90 -0.90 16.29
CA VAL A 182 -18.34 -1.66 17.48
C VAL A 182 -17.94 -0.95 18.78
N LEU A 183 -16.73 -0.39 18.84
CA LEU A 183 -16.30 0.37 20.02
C LEU A 183 -17.15 1.62 20.24
N GLU A 184 -17.49 2.36 19.19
CA GLU A 184 -18.37 3.54 19.28
C GLU A 184 -19.78 3.16 19.79
N GLN A 185 -20.31 2.01 19.35
CA GLN A 185 -21.62 1.54 19.80
C GLN A 185 -21.61 1.02 21.24
N VAL A 186 -20.55 0.34 21.66
CA VAL A 186 -20.46 -0.31 22.97
C VAL A 186 -20.00 0.64 24.06
N LEU A 187 -19.09 1.57 23.75
CA LEU A 187 -18.47 2.48 24.72
C LEU A 187 -19.26 3.80 24.92
N THR A 188 -20.59 3.77 24.76
CA THR A 188 -21.47 4.89 25.12
C THR A 188 -21.44 5.19 26.61
N GLU A 189 -21.07 4.21 27.42
CA GLU A 189 -20.76 4.28 28.84
C GLU A 189 -19.50 3.46 29.16
N PRO A 190 -18.87 3.63 30.33
CA PRO A 190 -17.69 2.85 30.69
C PRO A 190 -17.98 1.34 30.76
N VAL A 191 -17.33 0.53 29.93
CA VAL A 191 -17.49 -0.93 29.83
C VAL A 191 -16.24 -1.65 30.32
N PRO A 192 -16.36 -2.81 31.02
CA PRO A 192 -15.22 -3.61 31.41
C PRO A 192 -14.34 -4.00 30.18
N ALA A 193 -13.05 -3.78 30.28
CA ALA A 193 -12.12 -4.05 29.17
C ALA A 193 -12.12 -5.53 28.72
N GLU A 194 -12.44 -6.46 29.63
CA GLU A 194 -12.55 -7.88 29.34
C GLU A 194 -13.76 -8.21 28.47
N GLU A 195 -14.87 -7.55 28.69
CA GLU A 195 -16.08 -7.69 27.88
C GLU A 195 -15.83 -7.23 26.43
N VAL A 196 -15.16 -6.08 26.27
CA VAL A 196 -14.76 -5.59 24.94
C VAL A 196 -13.83 -6.57 24.22
N ARG A 197 -12.87 -7.16 24.93
CA ARG A 197 -11.97 -8.19 24.37
C ARG A 197 -12.72 -9.46 23.95
N ASN A 198 -13.66 -9.89 24.74
CA ASN A 198 -14.47 -11.08 24.41
C ASN A 198 -15.29 -10.82 23.15
N ARG A 199 -15.91 -9.66 23.02
CA ARG A 199 -16.66 -9.28 21.83
C ARG A 199 -15.76 -9.17 20.59
N ALA A 200 -14.54 -8.67 20.71
CA ALA A 200 -13.56 -8.66 19.63
C ALA A 200 -13.19 -10.08 19.17
N LYS A 201 -13.03 -11.03 20.10
CA LYS A 201 -12.77 -12.45 19.78
C LYS A 201 -13.93 -13.09 19.05
N GLU A 202 -15.16 -12.84 19.47
CA GLU A 202 -16.37 -13.33 18.79
C GLU A 202 -16.47 -12.86 17.34
N LEU A 203 -16.03 -11.62 17.08
CA LEU A 203 -15.95 -11.02 15.74
C LEU A 203 -14.72 -11.47 14.94
N GLY A 204 -13.89 -12.36 15.49
CA GLY A 204 -12.65 -12.81 14.85
C GLY A 204 -11.62 -11.69 14.66
N VAL A 205 -11.65 -10.66 15.54
CA VAL A 205 -10.71 -9.55 15.55
C VAL A 205 -9.53 -9.89 16.46
N SER A 206 -8.30 -9.72 15.95
CA SER A 206 -7.09 -9.94 16.74
C SER A 206 -6.91 -8.88 17.83
N GLU A 207 -6.25 -9.21 18.93
CA GLU A 207 -5.91 -8.23 20.00
C GLU A 207 -5.14 -7.02 19.43
N ARG A 208 -4.22 -7.25 18.49
CA ARG A 208 -3.50 -6.18 17.82
C ARG A 208 -4.45 -5.22 17.08
N THR A 209 -5.43 -5.75 16.36
CA THR A 209 -6.42 -4.96 15.61
C THR A 209 -7.32 -4.18 16.57
N LEU A 210 -7.77 -4.80 17.66
CA LEU A 210 -8.53 -4.16 18.73
C LEU A 210 -7.74 -2.99 19.34
N MET A 211 -6.45 -3.17 19.63
CA MET A 211 -5.61 -2.11 20.20
C MET A 211 -5.36 -0.96 19.24
N ILE A 212 -5.31 -1.24 17.91
CA ILE A 212 -5.23 -0.20 16.88
C ILE A 212 -6.54 0.61 16.86
N ALA A 213 -7.70 -0.05 16.80
CA ALA A 213 -9.01 0.60 16.83
C ALA A 213 -9.18 1.45 18.09
N LYS A 214 -8.82 0.90 19.26
CA LYS A 214 -8.79 1.61 20.53
C LYS A 214 -7.99 2.91 20.46
N LYS A 215 -6.77 2.84 19.91
CA LYS A 215 -5.88 4.00 19.74
C LYS A 215 -6.48 5.03 18.80
N ASN A 216 -7.03 4.60 17.68
CA ASN A 216 -7.61 5.49 16.66
C ASN A 216 -8.78 6.31 17.21
N LEU A 217 -9.61 5.70 18.03
CA LEU A 217 -10.76 6.37 18.68
C LEU A 217 -10.39 7.14 19.98
N GLY A 218 -9.13 7.11 20.38
CA GLY A 218 -8.69 7.76 21.61
C GLY A 218 -9.32 7.17 22.88
N VAL A 219 -9.76 5.89 22.86
CA VAL A 219 -10.43 5.25 24.00
C VAL A 219 -9.56 5.29 25.24
N ILE A 220 -10.14 5.83 26.32
CA ILE A 220 -9.49 5.99 27.62
C ILE A 220 -9.65 4.70 28.43
N SER A 221 -8.59 4.33 29.16
CA SER A 221 -8.61 3.22 30.12
C SER A 221 -8.57 3.77 31.55
N GLU A 222 -9.55 3.37 32.37
CA GLU A 222 -9.64 3.77 33.77
C GLU A 222 -9.74 2.53 34.66
N LYS A 223 -9.12 2.56 35.83
CA LYS A 223 -9.20 1.46 36.81
C LYS A 223 -10.22 1.79 37.88
N ARG A 224 -11.29 0.99 38.01
CA ARG A 224 -12.33 1.13 39.03
C ARG A 224 -12.46 -0.19 39.80
N GLY A 225 -12.38 -0.15 41.11
CA GLY A 225 -12.57 -1.35 41.93
C GLY A 225 -11.64 -2.54 41.62
N GLY A 226 -10.44 -2.27 41.09
CA GLY A 226 -9.49 -3.33 40.71
C GLY A 226 -9.64 -3.80 39.27
N GLN A 227 -10.70 -3.45 38.56
CA GLN A 227 -11.00 -3.84 37.18
C GLN A 227 -10.76 -2.66 36.22
N TRP A 228 -10.32 -2.95 34.98
CA TRP A 228 -10.13 -1.95 33.92
C TRP A 228 -11.42 -1.75 33.15
N TYR A 229 -11.78 -0.47 32.96
CA TYR A 229 -12.89 -0.02 32.13
C TYR A 229 -12.37 0.82 30.98
N TRP A 230 -13.07 0.73 29.83
CA TRP A 230 -12.81 1.56 28.66
C TRP A 230 -14.02 2.45 28.39
N HIS A 231 -13.77 3.68 27.95
CA HIS A 231 -14.79 4.63 27.51
C HIS A 231 -14.21 5.56 26.43
N LEU A 232 -15.09 6.14 25.63
CA LEU A 232 -14.70 7.18 24.67
C LEU A 232 -14.37 8.48 25.42
N PRO A 233 -13.46 9.34 24.84
CA PRO A 233 -13.27 10.68 25.37
C PRO A 233 -14.59 11.46 25.29
N GLU A 234 -14.93 12.25 26.30
CA GLU A 234 -16.09 13.14 26.28
C GLU A 234 -15.93 14.08 25.06
N GLN A 235 -16.93 14.11 24.18
CA GLN A 235 -16.98 15.10 23.11
C GLN A 235 -17.17 16.46 23.76
N GLY A 236 -16.08 17.23 23.91
CA GLY A 236 -16.14 18.59 24.37
C GLY A 236 -17.12 19.35 23.49
N CYS A 237 -18.18 19.90 24.12
CA CYS A 237 -19.03 20.91 23.50
C CYS A 237 -18.11 21.99 22.91
N LYS A 238 -18.08 22.08 21.57
CA LYS A 238 -17.53 23.28 20.93
C LYS A 238 -18.50 24.40 21.30
N ASP A 239 -18.14 25.18 22.30
CA ASP A 239 -18.79 26.44 22.57
C ASP A 239 -18.80 27.26 21.29
N VAL A 240 -19.99 27.39 20.74
CA VAL A 240 -20.29 28.37 19.70
C VAL A 240 -20.27 29.72 20.39
N THR A 241 -19.11 30.35 20.42
CA THR A 241 -19.02 31.75 20.82
C THR A 241 -19.52 32.59 19.64
N THR A 242 -20.61 33.23 19.88
CA THR A 242 -21.30 34.32 19.15
C THR A 242 -20.34 35.36 18.59
#